data_bb6156db96f3dbd524f9a30ede0258c5
#
_entry.id   bb6156db96f3dbd524f9a30ede0258c5
#
_cell.length_a   1.000
_cell.length_b   1.000
_cell.length_c   1.000
_cell.angle_alpha   90.00
_cell.angle_beta   90.00
_cell.angle_gamma   90.00
#
_symmetry.space_group_name_H-M   'P 1'
#
loop_
_entity.id
_entity.type
_entity.pdbx_description
1 polymer ?
#
loop_
_entity_poly.entity_id
_entity_poly.type
_entity_poly.pdbx_seq_one_letter_code
_entity_poly.pdbx_strand_id
1 'polypeptide(L)'
;WAAFVTSGDVTNPLVCTAWADTAEGERNSGTTQETFTEVTDETTLKTAVADGKSVRMTQDITLTSSLYIEKAVTLDMDGHMLTRMHKDEYDMVVIQSDATLTLIDSNTGNLQHRFNAGEAGWTKAADNATGDGIVTVTGGVIYGDAGSSIIINPCGIKILKGKLEMYGGSIVGIRNAYNANGGGVYVSDQCTFNMYGGSIKGCYVFSDGGGVYVAAGGTFTMSGSSLIEGCNARCGGGVYNAGTFTMSGSSCIRNCIYRSTTASGGVHNARIFNLNGGSIVRSLSGHNDNKEMVDICNEGTLNATIPVSCWVGNCSTISEGIFTGKVSNDSPGIISGGEFQGKVENWATISGGKFSIGEVQNVGHIEKGTFNVPVTNGGGAIYGGTFYDTVTNDRSIIEGGEFHSTVNNTGEIRGGTFYRTVTGSGRIKDGAYETVKFNSDNGAQAKEEKVLRGQKVAKPTDDPTKSGYTFTGWEDANGAGAYDFNT
;
A
#
# COMPACT_ATOMS: atom_id res chain seq x y z
N TRP A 1 -24.78 6.19 7.84
CA TRP A 1 -25.73 6.19 6.72
C TRP A 1 -25.36 7.33 5.80
N ALA A 2 -24.84 7.03 4.62
CA ALA A 2 -24.59 8.00 3.60
C ALA A 2 -25.95 8.37 2.97
N ALA A 3 -26.33 9.64 3.01
CA ALA A 3 -27.44 10.16 2.22
C ALA A 3 -26.95 10.34 0.79
N PHE A 4 -27.44 9.53 -0.15
CA PHE A 4 -27.29 9.74 -1.58
C PHE A 4 -28.17 10.91 -2.00
N VAL A 5 -27.57 11.97 -2.55
CA VAL A 5 -28.32 12.97 -3.32
C VAL A 5 -28.50 12.39 -4.72
N THR A 6 -29.69 11.91 -5.03
CA THR A 6 -30.08 11.57 -6.40
C THR A 6 -30.28 12.84 -7.19
N SER A 7 -29.75 12.88 -8.41
CA SER A 7 -29.89 13.97 -9.37
C SER A 7 -31.36 14.33 -9.63
N GLY A 8 -31.72 15.53 -9.28
CA GLY A 8 -33.03 16.11 -9.57
C GLY A 8 -33.17 17.43 -8.83
N ASP A 9 -33.10 18.53 -9.56
CA ASP A 9 -33.30 19.92 -9.13
C ASP A 9 -32.24 20.48 -8.15
N VAL A 10 -31.13 20.93 -8.70
CA VAL A 10 -30.18 21.77 -7.99
C VAL A 10 -30.51 23.25 -8.29
N THR A 11 -31.51 23.79 -7.63
CA THR A 11 -31.72 25.23 -7.51
C THR A 11 -31.41 25.77 -6.11
N ASN A 12 -30.70 24.98 -5.28
CA ASN A 12 -30.30 25.43 -3.96
C ASN A 12 -28.81 25.15 -3.71
N PRO A 13 -28.06 26.12 -3.17
CA PRO A 13 -26.68 25.93 -2.80
C PRO A 13 -26.58 24.80 -1.78
N LEU A 14 -25.64 23.89 -2.01
CA LEU A 14 -25.31 22.79 -1.13
C LEU A 14 -25.16 23.28 0.30
N VAL A 15 -26.05 22.84 1.17
CA VAL A 15 -25.86 22.92 2.61
C VAL A 15 -24.86 21.83 2.96
N CYS A 16 -23.59 22.19 3.03
CA CYS A 16 -22.58 21.32 3.63
C CYS A 16 -22.81 21.30 5.14
N THR A 17 -23.69 20.41 5.61
CA THR A 17 -23.73 20.08 7.03
C THR A 17 -22.53 19.23 7.34
N ALA A 18 -21.61 19.77 8.10
CA ALA A 18 -20.57 18.98 8.75
C ALA A 18 -21.27 18.01 9.71
N TRP A 19 -21.27 16.73 9.37
CA TRP A 19 -21.75 15.68 10.26
C TRP A 19 -20.61 15.35 11.22
N ALA A 20 -20.66 15.90 12.41
CA ALA A 20 -19.95 15.32 13.53
C ALA A 20 -20.78 14.10 13.99
N ASP A 21 -20.18 12.92 13.94
CA ASP A 21 -20.73 11.71 14.51
C ASP A 21 -20.60 11.82 16.03
N THR A 22 -21.62 12.42 16.67
CA THR A 22 -21.80 12.32 18.11
C THR A 22 -22.90 11.32 18.35
N ALA A 23 -22.55 10.26 19.07
CA ALA A 23 -23.48 9.30 19.60
C ALA A 23 -24.67 10.02 20.29
N GLU A 24 -25.88 9.64 19.86
CA GLU A 24 -27.17 9.86 20.49
C GLU A 24 -27.39 11.21 21.19
N GLY A 25 -28.12 12.13 20.55
CA GLY A 25 -28.67 13.31 21.18
C GLY A 25 -29.27 14.28 20.19
N GLU A 26 -30.57 14.37 20.18
CA GLU A 26 -31.49 15.39 19.65
C GLU A 26 -31.00 16.31 18.52
N ARG A 27 -31.59 16.11 17.34
CA ARG A 27 -31.50 17.02 16.20
C ARG A 27 -32.11 18.38 16.53
N ASN A 28 -31.26 19.37 16.67
CA ASN A 28 -31.70 20.75 16.67
C ASN A 28 -31.63 21.29 15.23
N SER A 29 -32.75 21.50 14.58
CA SER A 29 -32.87 22.01 13.21
C SER A 29 -32.66 23.52 13.16
N GLY A 30 -31.45 23.95 13.49
CA GLY A 30 -30.98 25.32 13.24
C GLY A 30 -30.11 25.35 12.00
N THR A 31 -30.67 25.45 10.81
CA THR A 31 -29.93 25.75 9.58
C THR A 31 -29.46 27.18 9.61
N THR A 32 -28.29 27.46 10.14
CA THR A 32 -27.56 28.69 9.81
C THR A 32 -27.02 28.48 8.41
N GLN A 33 -27.65 29.14 7.43
CA GLN A 33 -27.11 29.22 6.08
C GLN A 33 -25.75 29.93 6.19
N GLU A 34 -24.68 29.26 5.79
CA GLU A 34 -23.35 29.85 5.77
C GLU A 34 -23.37 31.02 4.77
N THR A 35 -23.07 32.23 5.22
CA THR A 35 -23.02 33.40 4.37
C THR A 35 -21.63 33.59 3.83
N PHE A 36 -21.47 33.48 2.51
CA PHE A 36 -20.20 33.73 1.84
C PHE A 36 -20.01 35.20 1.50
N THR A 37 -18.78 35.67 1.70
CA THR A 37 -18.32 36.94 1.14
C THR A 37 -17.79 36.68 -0.26
N GLU A 38 -18.39 37.28 -1.26
CA GLU A 38 -17.91 37.19 -2.66
C GLU A 38 -16.59 37.96 -2.80
N VAL A 39 -15.61 37.31 -3.46
CA VAL A 39 -14.28 37.89 -3.68
C VAL A 39 -13.90 37.79 -5.15
N THR A 40 -13.29 38.86 -5.66
CA THR A 40 -12.96 39.04 -7.08
C THR A 40 -11.46 39.19 -7.32
N ASP A 41 -10.66 39.41 -6.28
CA ASP A 41 -9.23 39.68 -6.38
C ASP A 41 -8.48 39.25 -5.10
N GLU A 42 -7.15 39.30 -5.16
CA GLU A 42 -6.28 38.91 -4.04
C GLU A 42 -6.52 39.75 -2.78
N THR A 43 -6.77 41.05 -2.93
CA THR A 43 -6.94 41.94 -1.80
C THR A 43 -8.22 41.68 -1.03
N THR A 44 -9.34 41.51 -1.75
CA THR A 44 -10.63 41.17 -1.16
C THR A 44 -10.60 39.80 -0.53
N LEU A 45 -9.98 38.78 -1.19
CA LEU A 45 -9.79 37.44 -0.66
C LEU A 45 -8.99 37.49 0.66
N LYS A 46 -7.80 38.10 0.68
CA LYS A 46 -6.93 38.16 1.87
C LYS A 46 -7.60 38.89 3.03
N THR A 47 -8.30 39.99 2.74
CA THR A 47 -9.01 40.74 3.76
C THR A 47 -10.12 39.95 4.40
N ALA A 48 -10.98 39.29 3.58
CA ALA A 48 -12.08 38.50 4.10
C ALA A 48 -11.58 37.29 4.92
N VAL A 49 -10.55 36.60 4.44
CA VAL A 49 -9.95 35.45 5.13
C VAL A 49 -9.32 35.89 6.47
N ALA A 50 -8.59 37.03 6.51
CA ALA A 50 -8.01 37.58 7.74
C ALA A 50 -9.08 37.96 8.78
N ASP A 51 -10.24 38.40 8.31
CA ASP A 51 -11.42 38.67 9.16
C ASP A 51 -12.06 37.37 9.68
N GLY A 52 -11.74 36.18 9.10
CA GLY A 52 -12.35 34.89 9.43
C GLY A 52 -13.71 34.70 8.77
N LYS A 53 -13.93 35.35 7.63
CA LYS A 53 -15.16 35.19 6.84
C LYS A 53 -15.01 34.02 5.87
N SER A 54 -16.09 33.26 5.68
CA SER A 54 -16.18 32.32 4.58
C SER A 54 -16.31 33.07 3.26
N VAL A 55 -15.57 32.62 2.24
CA VAL A 55 -15.44 33.33 0.97
C VAL A 55 -15.83 32.45 -0.20
N ARG A 56 -16.44 33.06 -1.21
CA ARG A 56 -16.73 32.47 -2.53
C ARG A 56 -16.02 33.27 -3.60
N MET A 57 -15.26 32.58 -4.42
CA MET A 57 -14.65 33.16 -5.60
C MET A 57 -15.69 33.35 -6.69
N THR A 58 -15.69 34.53 -7.33
CA THR A 58 -16.58 34.83 -8.46
C THR A 58 -15.83 35.02 -9.77
N GLN A 59 -14.51 34.94 -9.72
CA GLN A 59 -13.60 34.91 -10.87
C GLN A 59 -12.25 34.31 -10.46
N ASP A 60 -11.40 34.07 -11.46
CA ASP A 60 -10.04 33.58 -11.24
C ASP A 60 -9.21 34.63 -10.48
N ILE A 61 -8.46 34.18 -9.46
CA ILE A 61 -7.62 35.05 -8.63
C ILE A 61 -6.15 34.60 -8.72
N THR A 62 -5.27 35.57 -8.95
CA THR A 62 -3.82 35.34 -8.94
C THR A 62 -3.21 35.92 -7.67
N LEU A 63 -2.57 35.07 -6.88
CA LEU A 63 -1.84 35.48 -5.67
C LEU A 63 -0.46 36.03 -6.03
N THR A 64 -0.05 37.09 -5.40
CA THR A 64 1.31 37.67 -5.44
C THR A 64 2.12 37.32 -4.19
N SER A 65 1.49 36.80 -3.15
CA SER A 65 2.12 36.28 -1.93
C SER A 65 1.19 35.27 -1.26
N SER A 66 1.68 34.53 -0.28
CA SER A 66 0.90 33.49 0.42
C SER A 66 -0.45 33.99 0.92
N LEU A 67 -1.46 33.13 0.82
CA LEU A 67 -2.73 33.28 1.52
C LEU A 67 -2.63 32.59 2.88
N TYR A 68 -2.58 33.39 3.96
CA TYR A 68 -2.50 32.86 5.31
C TYR A 68 -3.89 32.61 5.90
N ILE A 69 -4.09 31.43 6.41
CA ILE A 69 -5.30 31.02 7.11
C ILE A 69 -4.99 30.95 8.60
N GLU A 70 -5.46 31.93 9.35
CA GLU A 70 -5.20 32.10 10.79
C GLU A 70 -6.48 31.89 11.63
N LYS A 71 -7.63 31.81 10.97
CA LYS A 71 -8.94 31.56 11.57
C LYS A 71 -9.65 30.46 10.78
N ALA A 72 -10.68 29.88 11.36
CA ALA A 72 -11.51 28.94 10.62
C ALA A 72 -12.28 29.68 9.50
N VAL A 73 -12.09 29.23 8.27
CA VAL A 73 -12.77 29.77 7.09
C VAL A 73 -13.14 28.68 6.11
N THR A 74 -14.25 28.88 5.39
CA THR A 74 -14.58 28.08 4.21
C THR A 74 -14.18 28.88 2.96
N LEU A 75 -13.43 28.24 2.06
CA LEU A 75 -13.11 28.75 0.73
C LEU A 75 -13.91 27.94 -0.30
N ASP A 76 -14.90 28.59 -0.90
CA ASP A 76 -15.65 28.06 -2.03
C ASP A 76 -14.99 28.55 -3.33
N MET A 77 -14.45 27.60 -4.09
CA MET A 77 -13.79 27.89 -5.36
C MET A 77 -14.79 28.28 -6.46
N ASP A 78 -16.05 27.85 -6.37
CA ASP A 78 -17.14 28.08 -7.33
C ASP A 78 -16.72 27.90 -8.81
N GLY A 79 -15.88 26.90 -9.06
CA GLY A 79 -15.36 26.57 -10.38
C GLY A 79 -14.12 27.38 -10.81
N HIS A 80 -13.70 28.39 -10.08
CA HIS A 80 -12.64 29.32 -10.45
C HIS A 80 -11.24 28.83 -10.08
N MET A 81 -10.23 29.47 -10.68
CA MET A 81 -8.82 29.16 -10.43
C MET A 81 -8.22 30.13 -9.40
N LEU A 82 -7.56 29.55 -8.38
CA LEU A 82 -6.62 30.26 -7.53
C LEU A 82 -5.21 29.93 -8.02
N THR A 83 -4.54 30.92 -8.61
CA THR A 83 -3.20 30.75 -9.18
C THR A 83 -2.18 31.58 -8.40
N ARG A 84 -0.89 31.33 -8.61
CA ARG A 84 0.15 32.23 -8.11
C ARG A 84 0.88 32.93 -9.25
N MET A 85 1.41 34.10 -8.96
CA MET A 85 2.25 34.83 -9.92
C MET A 85 3.56 34.05 -10.16
N HIS A 86 3.91 33.95 -11.41
CA HIS A 86 5.13 33.31 -11.89
C HIS A 86 6.39 33.95 -11.28
N LYS A 87 7.29 33.16 -10.69
CA LYS A 87 8.60 33.49 -10.10
C LYS A 87 8.70 33.69 -8.58
N ASP A 88 7.63 33.64 -7.85
CA ASP A 88 7.71 33.94 -6.40
C ASP A 88 7.84 32.61 -5.61
N GLU A 89 8.75 32.64 -4.61
CA GLU A 89 9.14 31.49 -3.79
C GLU A 89 8.27 31.38 -2.52
N TYR A 90 6.94 31.22 -2.66
CA TYR A 90 6.07 31.12 -1.50
C TYR A 90 5.07 29.95 -1.63
N ASP A 91 4.71 29.35 -0.48
CA ASP A 91 3.58 28.42 -0.40
C ASP A 91 2.29 29.18 -0.76
N MET A 92 1.42 28.58 -1.60
CA MET A 92 0.25 29.31 -2.06
C MET A 92 -0.72 29.59 -0.92
N VAL A 93 -1.06 28.55 -0.14
CA VAL A 93 -1.94 28.64 1.02
C VAL A 93 -1.20 28.08 2.24
N VAL A 94 -1.20 28.84 3.33
CA VAL A 94 -0.53 28.45 4.59
C VAL A 94 -1.54 28.47 5.72
N ILE A 95 -1.79 27.31 6.31
CA ILE A 95 -2.69 27.18 7.46
C ILE A 95 -1.85 27.22 8.73
N GLN A 96 -2.14 28.14 9.62
CA GLN A 96 -1.44 28.35 10.88
C GLN A 96 -2.39 28.77 12.02
N SER A 97 -1.86 28.98 13.21
CA SER A 97 -2.65 29.46 14.37
C SER A 97 -3.79 28.54 14.82
N ASP A 98 -3.64 27.22 14.63
CA ASP A 98 -4.67 26.20 14.89
C ASP A 98 -5.97 26.39 14.05
N ALA A 99 -5.84 27.09 12.92
CA ALA A 99 -6.96 27.36 12.04
C ALA A 99 -7.43 26.11 11.26
N THR A 100 -8.68 26.15 10.81
CA THR A 100 -9.22 25.18 9.87
C THR A 100 -9.55 25.87 8.55
N LEU A 101 -8.97 25.36 7.45
CA LEU A 101 -9.44 25.68 6.12
C LEU A 101 -10.38 24.56 5.65
N THR A 102 -11.62 24.92 5.34
CA THR A 102 -12.56 24.06 4.63
C THR A 102 -12.55 24.48 3.16
N LEU A 103 -12.13 23.57 2.27
CA LEU A 103 -12.09 23.80 0.83
C LEU A 103 -13.27 23.08 0.18
N ILE A 104 -14.11 23.85 -0.47
CA ILE A 104 -15.27 23.36 -1.23
C ILE A 104 -15.26 23.90 -2.66
N ASP A 105 -16.10 23.33 -3.49
CA ASP A 105 -16.35 23.79 -4.85
C ASP A 105 -17.84 23.60 -5.15
N SER A 106 -18.60 24.68 -5.08
CA SER A 106 -20.06 24.64 -5.28
C SER A 106 -20.46 24.52 -6.77
N ASN A 107 -19.52 24.79 -7.69
CA ASN A 107 -19.74 24.74 -9.13
C ASN A 107 -18.93 23.62 -9.80
N THR A 108 -19.31 22.39 -9.53
CA THR A 108 -18.53 21.21 -9.95
C THR A 108 -18.67 20.85 -11.43
N GLY A 109 -19.54 21.49 -12.19
CA GLY A 109 -19.91 21.01 -13.54
C GLY A 109 -19.69 21.96 -14.70
N ASN A 110 -19.56 23.26 -14.50
CA ASN A 110 -19.67 24.25 -15.58
C ASN A 110 -18.34 24.84 -16.05
N LEU A 111 -17.33 24.95 -15.19
CA LEU A 111 -16.03 25.47 -15.58
C LEU A 111 -15.03 24.33 -15.78
N GLN A 112 -14.35 24.36 -16.90
CA GLN A 112 -13.37 23.37 -17.30
C GLN A 112 -12.01 24.02 -17.50
N HIS A 113 -11.00 23.43 -16.88
CA HIS A 113 -9.61 23.86 -17.01
C HIS A 113 -8.79 22.76 -17.68
N ARG A 114 -7.98 23.12 -18.66
CA ARG A 114 -7.20 22.16 -19.45
C ARG A 114 -5.74 22.20 -19.07
N PHE A 115 -5.13 21.02 -18.98
CA PHE A 115 -3.74 20.85 -18.61
C PHE A 115 -3.03 19.91 -19.56
N ASN A 116 -1.75 20.19 -19.82
CA ASN A 116 -0.85 19.22 -20.42
C ASN A 116 -0.38 18.28 -19.32
N ALA A 117 -0.74 17.01 -19.42
CA ALA A 117 -0.24 15.99 -18.50
C ALA A 117 1.18 15.62 -18.86
N GLY A 118 2.10 15.74 -17.93
CA GLY A 118 3.51 15.40 -18.11
C GLY A 118 4.15 14.85 -16.84
N GLU A 119 5.20 14.06 -16.98
CA GLU A 119 5.95 13.47 -15.86
C GLU A 119 6.62 14.52 -14.97
N ALA A 120 6.97 15.68 -15.53
CA ALA A 120 7.54 16.80 -14.79
C ALA A 120 6.49 17.72 -14.13
N GLY A 121 5.27 17.22 -13.95
CA GLY A 121 4.11 17.95 -13.45
C GLY A 121 3.21 18.45 -14.57
N TRP A 122 1.94 18.70 -14.23
CA TRP A 122 0.96 19.19 -15.20
C TRP A 122 1.07 20.71 -15.35
N THR A 123 0.93 21.17 -16.58
CA THR A 123 1.00 22.61 -16.90
C THR A 123 -0.31 23.08 -17.53
N LYS A 124 -0.74 24.32 -17.25
CA LYS A 124 -1.95 24.89 -17.82
C LYS A 124 -1.85 24.88 -19.36
N ALA A 125 -2.84 24.30 -20.00
CA ALA A 125 -3.01 24.37 -21.44
C ALA A 125 -3.97 25.49 -21.82
N ALA A 126 -4.02 25.84 -23.10
CA ALA A 126 -5.04 26.76 -23.60
C ALA A 126 -6.45 26.14 -23.39
N ASP A 127 -7.43 26.97 -23.13
CA ASP A 127 -8.78 26.50 -22.79
C ASP A 127 -9.50 25.74 -23.93
N ASN A 128 -9.02 25.92 -25.16
CA ASN A 128 -9.46 25.19 -26.34
C ASN A 128 -8.52 24.06 -26.77
N ALA A 129 -7.47 23.77 -25.98
CA ALA A 129 -6.51 22.72 -26.31
C ALA A 129 -7.20 21.35 -26.39
N THR A 130 -6.83 20.56 -27.40
CA THR A 130 -7.28 19.18 -27.63
C THR A 130 -6.12 18.33 -28.07
N GLY A 131 -6.22 17.02 -27.93
CA GLY A 131 -5.22 16.06 -28.41
C GLY A 131 -4.66 15.19 -27.28
N ASP A 132 -3.71 14.32 -27.64
CA ASP A 132 -3.08 13.41 -26.70
C ASP A 132 -2.33 14.18 -25.61
N GLY A 133 -2.46 13.74 -24.36
CA GLY A 133 -1.84 14.37 -23.20
C GLY A 133 -2.58 15.59 -22.64
N ILE A 134 -3.66 16.04 -23.27
CA ILE A 134 -4.53 17.08 -22.71
C ILE A 134 -5.53 16.45 -21.74
N VAL A 135 -5.54 16.94 -20.51
CA VAL A 135 -6.45 16.50 -19.44
C VAL A 135 -7.37 17.66 -19.06
N THR A 136 -8.65 17.36 -18.89
CA THR A 136 -9.62 18.31 -18.39
C THR A 136 -9.86 18.11 -16.89
N VAL A 137 -9.80 19.20 -16.13
CA VAL A 137 -10.21 19.26 -14.72
C VAL A 137 -11.43 20.14 -14.64
N THR A 138 -12.51 19.62 -14.09
CA THR A 138 -13.76 20.35 -13.89
C THR A 138 -13.82 20.90 -12.48
N GLY A 139 -14.43 22.07 -12.32
CA GLY A 139 -14.56 22.75 -11.03
C GLY A 139 -13.36 23.59 -10.67
N GLY A 140 -13.34 24.10 -9.44
CA GLY A 140 -12.34 25.01 -8.94
C GLY A 140 -10.95 24.40 -8.79
N VAL A 141 -9.92 25.18 -9.08
CA VAL A 141 -8.54 24.69 -9.15
C VAL A 141 -7.57 25.61 -8.41
N ILE A 142 -6.79 25.06 -7.51
CA ILE A 142 -5.57 25.67 -6.99
C ILE A 142 -4.41 25.23 -7.90
N TYR A 143 -3.81 26.17 -8.63
CA TYR A 143 -2.79 25.87 -9.64
C TYR A 143 -1.51 26.65 -9.41
N GLY A 144 -0.40 25.93 -9.30
CA GLY A 144 0.92 26.51 -9.15
C GLY A 144 1.71 26.44 -10.45
N ASP A 145 1.55 27.40 -11.34
CA ASP A 145 2.37 27.47 -12.56
C ASP A 145 3.85 27.62 -12.21
N ALA A 146 4.61 26.63 -12.60
CA ALA A 146 6.05 26.64 -12.37
C ALA A 146 6.84 27.17 -13.55
N GLY A 147 6.22 27.62 -14.65
CA GLY A 147 6.98 28.05 -15.85
C GLY A 147 8.27 27.27 -16.06
N SER A 148 9.16 27.76 -16.90
CA SER A 148 10.49 27.15 -17.14
C SER A 148 11.55 27.46 -16.06
N SER A 149 11.22 28.22 -15.03
CA SER A 149 12.16 28.64 -13.98
C SER A 149 12.13 27.70 -12.79
N ILE A 150 13.29 27.42 -12.23
CA ILE A 150 13.51 26.63 -11.03
C ILE A 150 12.94 27.41 -9.85
N ILE A 151 11.88 26.91 -9.24
CA ILE A 151 11.21 27.54 -8.09
C ILE A 151 11.61 26.80 -6.82
N ILE A 152 12.03 27.53 -5.80
CA ILE A 152 12.48 27.00 -4.53
C ILE A 152 11.28 26.92 -3.58
N ASN A 153 10.95 25.71 -3.13
CA ASN A 153 10.10 25.36 -1.97
C ASN A 153 8.58 25.68 -1.92
N PRO A 154 7.80 25.89 -2.97
CA PRO A 154 6.37 26.09 -2.77
C PRO A 154 5.57 24.79 -2.71
N CYS A 155 4.72 24.66 -1.68
CA CYS A 155 3.59 23.76 -1.65
C CYS A 155 2.34 24.44 -2.21
N GLY A 156 1.39 23.64 -2.68
CA GLY A 156 0.04 24.15 -2.95
C GLY A 156 -0.63 24.61 -1.65
N ILE A 157 -0.76 23.70 -0.70
CA ILE A 157 -1.26 24.00 0.66
C ILE A 157 -0.28 23.45 1.69
N LYS A 158 0.17 24.30 2.60
CA LYS A 158 1.04 23.92 3.71
C LYS A 158 0.32 24.08 5.04
N ILE A 159 0.19 23.01 5.78
CA ILE A 159 -0.44 23.01 7.09
C ILE A 159 0.68 23.06 8.13
N LEU A 160 0.98 24.26 8.65
CA LEU A 160 1.99 24.45 9.69
C LEU A 160 1.45 24.21 11.09
N LYS A 161 0.19 24.59 11.32
CA LYS A 161 -0.52 24.38 12.58
C LYS A 161 -2.02 24.52 12.36
N GLY A 162 -2.75 23.40 12.45
CA GLY A 162 -4.19 23.38 12.24
C GLY A 162 -4.65 22.26 11.30
N LYS A 163 -5.68 22.53 10.52
CA LYS A 163 -6.41 21.50 9.78
C LYS A 163 -6.83 21.97 8.38
N LEU A 164 -6.72 21.07 7.41
CA LEU A 164 -7.37 21.17 6.10
C LEU A 164 -8.48 20.15 5.99
N GLU A 165 -9.67 20.59 5.61
CA GLU A 165 -10.80 19.75 5.21
C GLU A 165 -11.15 20.03 3.75
N MET A 166 -11.00 19.04 2.89
CA MET A 166 -11.24 19.16 1.45
C MET A 166 -12.44 18.31 1.04
N TYR A 167 -13.48 18.96 0.61
CA TYR A 167 -14.70 18.33 0.12
C TYR A 167 -14.84 18.42 -1.40
N GLY A 168 -14.17 19.37 -2.04
CA GLY A 168 -14.23 19.61 -3.48
C GLY A 168 -13.04 20.38 -3.99
N GLY A 169 -13.06 20.74 -5.27
CA GLY A 169 -11.97 21.42 -5.96
C GLY A 169 -10.78 20.52 -6.26
N SER A 170 -9.77 21.07 -6.86
CA SER A 170 -8.58 20.35 -7.31
C SER A 170 -7.29 21.14 -7.02
N ILE A 171 -6.25 20.45 -6.57
CA ILE A 171 -4.89 21.01 -6.47
C ILE A 171 -4.09 20.43 -7.64
N VAL A 172 -3.63 21.28 -8.57
CA VAL A 172 -3.09 20.81 -9.86
C VAL A 172 -1.75 21.46 -10.16
N GLY A 173 -0.81 20.65 -10.67
CA GLY A 173 0.41 21.14 -11.31
C GLY A 173 1.35 21.92 -10.39
N ILE A 174 1.28 21.71 -9.10
CA ILE A 174 2.25 22.31 -8.17
C ILE A 174 3.61 21.68 -8.44
N ARG A 175 4.59 22.52 -8.79
CA ARG A 175 5.94 22.04 -9.09
C ARG A 175 6.96 22.65 -8.14
N ASN A 176 7.75 21.77 -7.52
CA ASN A 176 8.84 22.13 -6.64
C ASN A 176 10.14 21.45 -7.12
N ALA A 177 11.10 22.26 -7.50
CA ALA A 177 12.35 21.80 -8.12
C ALA A 177 13.52 21.62 -7.13
N TYR A 178 13.35 21.94 -5.85
CA TYR A 178 14.38 21.77 -4.82
C TYR A 178 13.80 21.04 -3.59
N ASN A 179 14.65 20.45 -2.80
CA ASN A 179 14.49 19.59 -1.61
C ASN A 179 13.30 19.82 -0.67
N ALA A 180 12.16 20.35 -1.13
CA ALA A 180 10.95 20.43 -0.33
C ALA A 180 10.03 19.26 -0.63
N ASN A 181 9.38 18.82 0.41
CA ASN A 181 8.39 17.76 0.42
C ASN A 181 6.97 18.31 0.22
N GLY A 182 6.05 17.48 -0.28
CA GLY A 182 4.64 17.82 -0.37
C GLY A 182 4.31 18.79 -1.50
N GLY A 183 4.25 18.31 -2.74
CA GLY A 183 3.90 19.19 -3.86
C GLY A 183 2.50 19.78 -3.72
N GLY A 184 1.48 18.94 -3.69
CA GLY A 184 0.10 19.36 -3.49
C GLY A 184 -0.15 19.87 -2.08
N VAL A 185 0.07 19.01 -1.08
CA VAL A 185 -0.17 19.32 0.34
C VAL A 185 0.99 18.84 1.22
N TYR A 186 1.42 19.70 2.13
CA TYR A 186 2.36 19.37 3.21
C TYR A 186 1.63 19.38 4.55
N VAL A 187 1.64 18.25 5.27
CA VAL A 187 1.02 18.10 6.59
C VAL A 187 2.12 18.04 7.65
N SER A 188 2.25 19.08 8.47
CA SER A 188 3.24 19.17 9.54
C SER A 188 2.89 18.26 10.74
N ASP A 189 3.79 18.18 11.70
CA ASP A 189 3.56 17.53 12.99
C ASP A 189 2.31 18.08 13.68
N GLN A 190 1.51 17.20 14.29
CA GLN A 190 0.24 17.49 14.96
C GLN A 190 -0.82 18.19 14.10
N CYS A 191 -0.63 18.21 12.78
CA CYS A 191 -1.58 18.73 11.82
C CYS A 191 -2.43 17.65 11.20
N THR A 192 -3.61 18.03 10.69
CA THR A 192 -4.55 17.12 10.08
C THR A 192 -4.95 17.58 8.69
N PHE A 193 -4.95 16.65 7.73
CA PHE A 193 -5.58 16.80 6.44
C PHE A 193 -6.66 15.74 6.27
N ASN A 194 -7.91 16.15 6.09
CA ASN A 194 -9.02 15.27 5.72
C ASN A 194 -9.48 15.59 4.31
N MET A 195 -9.38 14.62 3.42
CA MET A 195 -9.83 14.70 2.04
C MET A 195 -11.04 13.78 1.85
N TYR A 196 -12.22 14.37 1.79
CA TYR A 196 -13.49 13.67 1.61
C TYR A 196 -13.94 13.62 0.15
N GLY A 197 -13.39 14.52 -0.66
CA GLY A 197 -13.64 14.64 -2.09
C GLY A 197 -12.58 15.51 -2.76
N GLY A 198 -12.81 15.89 -4.01
CA GLY A 198 -11.84 16.66 -4.79
C GLY A 198 -10.64 15.84 -5.28
N SER A 199 -9.62 16.54 -5.79
CA SER A 199 -8.46 15.84 -6.35
C SER A 199 -7.14 16.58 -6.19
N ILE A 200 -6.03 15.82 -6.17
CA ILE A 200 -4.66 16.32 -6.26
C ILE A 200 -4.02 15.70 -7.50
N LYS A 201 -3.64 16.53 -8.48
CA LYS A 201 -3.23 16.02 -9.80
C LYS A 201 -1.96 16.65 -10.30
N GLY A 202 -1.09 15.80 -10.89
CA GLY A 202 0.08 16.25 -11.63
C GLY A 202 1.05 17.14 -10.84
N CYS A 203 1.11 17.01 -9.53
CA CYS A 203 2.06 17.71 -8.69
C CYS A 203 3.44 17.03 -8.77
N TYR A 204 4.50 17.80 -8.72
CA TYR A 204 5.87 17.33 -8.92
C TYR A 204 6.82 17.91 -7.87
N VAL A 205 7.58 17.03 -7.19
CA VAL A 205 8.65 17.45 -6.27
C VAL A 205 9.92 16.65 -6.52
N PHE A 206 11.08 17.27 -6.26
CA PHE A 206 12.36 16.55 -6.29
C PHE A 206 12.56 15.65 -5.06
N SER A 207 11.94 15.98 -3.95
CA SER A 207 11.97 15.22 -2.71
C SER A 207 10.77 14.26 -2.62
N ASP A 208 10.07 14.19 -1.52
CA ASP A 208 9.10 13.15 -1.21
C ASP A 208 7.67 13.69 -1.15
N GLY A 209 6.68 12.83 -1.48
CA GLY A 209 5.26 13.16 -1.44
C GLY A 209 4.82 14.12 -2.54
N GLY A 210 4.76 13.66 -3.79
CA GLY A 210 4.36 14.50 -4.92
C GLY A 210 2.97 15.08 -4.77
N GLY A 211 1.99 14.27 -4.41
CA GLY A 211 0.65 14.71 -4.03
C GLY A 211 0.61 15.22 -2.60
N VAL A 212 0.91 14.35 -1.64
CA VAL A 212 0.85 14.65 -0.20
C VAL A 212 2.09 14.16 0.52
N TYR A 213 2.64 14.99 1.38
CA TYR A 213 3.65 14.63 2.37
C TYR A 213 3.06 14.73 3.77
N VAL A 214 3.15 13.66 4.54
CA VAL A 214 2.70 13.60 5.93
C VAL A 214 3.93 13.50 6.82
N ALA A 215 4.24 14.56 7.56
CA ALA A 215 5.36 14.57 8.49
C ALA A 215 5.10 13.66 9.71
N ALA A 216 6.16 13.34 10.45
CA ALA A 216 6.05 12.62 11.71
C ALA A 216 5.06 13.32 12.65
N GLY A 217 4.07 12.58 13.19
CA GLY A 217 2.98 13.13 14.03
C GLY A 217 1.82 13.75 13.26
N GLY A 218 1.97 14.02 11.96
CA GLY A 218 0.88 14.47 11.10
C GLY A 218 -0.14 13.38 10.80
N THR A 219 -1.35 13.75 10.45
CA THR A 219 -2.44 12.83 10.08
C THR A 219 -3.06 13.22 8.75
N PHE A 220 -3.17 12.24 7.85
CA PHE A 220 -3.89 12.37 6.59
C PHE A 220 -4.99 11.31 6.51
N THR A 221 -6.21 11.74 6.21
CA THR A 221 -7.33 10.85 5.91
C THR A 221 -7.85 11.11 4.51
N MET A 222 -7.93 10.08 3.71
CA MET A 222 -8.46 10.10 2.34
C MET A 222 -9.68 9.20 2.27
N SER A 223 -10.84 9.76 1.91
CA SER A 223 -12.11 9.03 1.91
C SER A 223 -13.06 9.53 0.82
N GLY A 224 -14.27 9.02 0.81
CA GLY A 224 -15.27 9.38 -0.20
C GLY A 224 -14.79 9.04 -1.61
N SER A 225 -14.91 9.99 -2.55
CA SER A 225 -14.44 9.86 -3.94
C SER A 225 -13.15 10.63 -4.23
N SER A 226 -12.34 10.89 -3.21
CA SER A 226 -11.10 11.66 -3.34
C SER A 226 -10.08 10.97 -4.25
N LEU A 227 -9.30 11.76 -4.98
CA LEU A 227 -8.38 11.26 -6.01
C LEU A 227 -7.01 11.93 -5.93
N ILE A 228 -5.95 11.10 -5.94
CA ILE A 228 -4.58 11.57 -6.19
C ILE A 228 -4.10 10.92 -7.48
N GLU A 229 -3.68 11.72 -8.47
CA GLU A 229 -3.39 11.22 -9.81
C GLU A 229 -2.19 11.92 -10.45
N GLY A 230 -1.32 11.12 -11.10
CA GLY A 230 -0.25 11.66 -11.94
C GLY A 230 0.80 12.48 -11.19
N CYS A 231 0.88 12.37 -9.88
CA CYS A 231 1.85 13.08 -9.07
C CYS A 231 3.22 12.37 -9.10
N ASN A 232 4.32 13.13 -9.00
CA ASN A 232 5.66 12.63 -9.14
C ASN A 232 6.59 13.11 -8.02
N ALA A 233 7.37 12.20 -7.46
CA ALA A 233 8.34 12.48 -6.40
C ALA A 233 9.54 11.54 -6.47
N ARG A 234 10.53 11.74 -5.61
CA ARG A 234 11.58 10.76 -5.37
C ARG A 234 10.99 9.50 -4.75
N CYS A 235 10.23 9.64 -3.66
CA CYS A 235 9.51 8.57 -2.97
C CYS A 235 8.06 9.00 -2.73
N GLY A 236 7.10 8.05 -2.86
CA GLY A 236 5.68 8.34 -2.65
C GLY A 236 5.15 9.40 -3.63
N GLY A 237 5.16 9.09 -4.92
CA GLY A 237 4.64 10.02 -5.94
C GLY A 237 3.24 10.53 -5.59
N GLY A 238 2.35 9.64 -5.14
CA GLY A 238 1.06 10.00 -4.57
C GLY A 238 1.19 10.53 -3.15
N VAL A 239 1.62 9.68 -2.21
CA VAL A 239 1.71 9.99 -0.78
C VAL A 239 3.03 9.48 -0.21
N TYR A 240 3.75 10.35 0.49
CA TYR A 240 4.80 9.96 1.43
C TYR A 240 4.28 10.10 2.85
N ASN A 241 4.27 9.01 3.61
CA ASN A 241 3.71 8.97 4.95
C ASN A 241 4.76 8.68 6.01
N ALA A 242 5.21 9.71 6.74
CA ALA A 242 6.00 9.57 7.96
C ALA A 242 5.15 9.75 9.24
N GLY A 243 3.83 9.94 9.10
CA GLY A 243 2.85 10.10 10.17
C GLY A 243 1.83 8.97 10.20
N THR A 244 0.56 9.33 10.19
CA THR A 244 -0.57 8.39 10.06
C THR A 244 -1.36 8.73 8.80
N PHE A 245 -1.46 7.77 7.90
CA PHE A 245 -2.31 7.86 6.73
C PHE A 245 -3.43 6.84 6.82
N THR A 246 -4.67 7.27 6.58
CA THR A 246 -5.83 6.39 6.50
C THR A 246 -6.53 6.58 5.16
N MET A 247 -6.77 5.50 4.46
CA MET A 247 -7.47 5.48 3.18
C MET A 247 -8.74 4.63 3.30
N SER A 248 -9.88 5.17 2.83
CA SER A 248 -11.18 4.50 2.94
C SER A 248 -12.14 4.91 1.82
N GLY A 249 -13.34 4.33 1.81
CA GLY A 249 -14.38 4.64 0.85
C GLY A 249 -14.01 4.23 -0.58
N SER A 250 -14.32 5.07 -1.56
CA SER A 250 -13.99 4.88 -2.98
C SER A 250 -12.79 5.72 -3.42
N SER A 251 -11.97 6.17 -2.47
CA SER A 251 -10.79 6.99 -2.76
C SER A 251 -9.78 6.25 -3.64
N CYS A 252 -9.02 6.99 -4.44
CA CYS A 252 -8.10 6.39 -5.40
C CYS A 252 -6.77 7.13 -5.49
N ILE A 253 -5.67 6.38 -5.51
CA ILE A 253 -4.33 6.87 -5.85
C ILE A 253 -3.89 6.14 -7.11
N ARG A 254 -3.60 6.87 -8.20
CA ARG A 254 -3.27 6.22 -9.47
C ARG A 254 -2.29 7.00 -10.33
N ASN A 255 -1.61 6.28 -11.22
CA ASN A 255 -0.69 6.84 -12.22
C ASN A 255 0.39 7.74 -11.60
N CYS A 256 0.71 7.54 -10.33
CA CYS A 256 1.73 8.31 -9.65
C CYS A 256 3.12 7.75 -9.96
N ILE A 257 4.12 8.63 -10.02
CA ILE A 257 5.45 8.32 -10.53
C ILE A 257 6.47 8.49 -9.41
N TYR A 258 7.47 7.62 -9.36
CA TYR A 258 8.62 7.79 -8.49
C TYR A 258 9.93 7.70 -9.28
N ARG A 259 11.00 8.26 -8.72
CA ARG A 259 12.31 8.39 -9.38
C ARG A 259 13.47 7.74 -8.63
N SER A 260 13.21 7.12 -7.50
CA SER A 260 14.22 6.36 -6.74
C SER A 260 14.15 4.87 -7.09
N THR A 261 15.24 4.15 -7.00
CA THR A 261 15.29 2.70 -7.27
C THR A 261 14.67 1.85 -6.16
N THR A 262 14.37 2.44 -4.98
CA THR A 262 13.90 1.75 -3.77
C THR A 262 12.57 2.30 -3.25
N ALA A 263 11.75 2.94 -4.08
CA ALA A 263 10.54 3.62 -3.66
C ALA A 263 9.29 3.14 -4.40
N SER A 264 8.13 3.71 -4.09
CA SER A 264 6.85 3.44 -4.73
C SER A 264 6.26 4.68 -5.38
N GLY A 265 5.50 4.48 -6.43
CA GLY A 265 4.77 5.56 -7.10
C GLY A 265 3.52 5.96 -6.32
N GLY A 266 2.76 5.00 -5.81
CA GLY A 266 1.51 5.27 -5.07
C GLY A 266 1.76 5.81 -3.67
N VAL A 267 2.11 4.91 -2.73
CA VAL A 267 2.31 5.24 -1.32
C VAL A 267 3.65 4.73 -0.82
N HIS A 268 4.47 5.63 -0.28
CA HIS A 268 5.63 5.27 0.52
C HIS A 268 5.26 5.41 2.00
N ASN A 269 5.15 4.27 2.70
CA ASN A 269 4.76 4.23 4.11
C ASN A 269 5.96 4.02 5.02
N ALA A 270 6.40 5.08 5.68
CA ALA A 270 7.47 5.03 6.67
C ALA A 270 6.96 4.87 8.11
N ARG A 271 5.63 4.95 8.36
CA ARG A 271 5.10 4.81 9.72
C ARG A 271 3.80 4.02 9.79
N ILE A 272 2.62 4.63 9.76
CA ILE A 272 1.34 3.93 9.91
C ILE A 272 0.46 4.22 8.70
N PHE A 273 0.11 3.19 7.95
CA PHE A 273 -0.86 3.25 6.87
C PHE A 273 -2.03 2.30 7.14
N ASN A 274 -3.23 2.86 7.31
CA ASN A 274 -4.48 2.13 7.49
C ASN A 274 -5.23 2.11 6.16
N LEU A 275 -5.26 0.97 5.49
CA LEU A 275 -5.99 0.76 4.24
C LEU A 275 -7.32 0.06 4.53
N ASN A 276 -8.37 0.88 4.73
CA ASN A 276 -9.73 0.44 5.09
C ASN A 276 -10.71 0.49 3.90
N GLY A 277 -10.24 0.91 2.74
CA GLY A 277 -11.02 1.04 1.51
C GLY A 277 -10.22 1.75 0.42
N GLY A 278 -10.84 1.95 -0.74
CA GLY A 278 -10.21 2.61 -1.86
C GLY A 278 -9.31 1.71 -2.70
N SER A 279 -8.54 2.31 -3.59
CA SER A 279 -7.65 1.62 -4.52
C SER A 279 -6.36 2.37 -4.77
N ILE A 280 -5.26 1.63 -4.89
CA ILE A 280 -3.96 2.14 -5.33
C ILE A 280 -3.61 1.38 -6.60
N VAL A 281 -3.45 2.08 -7.72
CA VAL A 281 -3.41 1.44 -9.04
C VAL A 281 -2.35 2.07 -9.92
N ARG A 282 -1.57 1.20 -10.57
CA ARG A 282 -0.67 1.56 -11.67
C ARG A 282 0.30 2.68 -11.34
N SER A 283 1.18 2.43 -10.39
CA SER A 283 2.35 3.27 -10.19
C SER A 283 3.32 3.12 -11.36
N LEU A 284 3.95 4.22 -11.76
CA LEU A 284 4.84 4.26 -12.93
C LEU A 284 6.27 4.57 -12.48
N SER A 285 7.27 4.03 -13.21
CA SER A 285 8.66 4.41 -13.06
C SER A 285 8.98 5.62 -13.95
N GLY A 286 9.64 6.63 -13.39
CA GLY A 286 10.19 7.75 -14.15
C GLY A 286 11.46 7.43 -14.92
N HIS A 287 11.90 6.17 -14.92
CA HIS A 287 13.04 5.69 -15.72
C HIS A 287 12.51 4.79 -16.84
N ASN A 288 12.55 5.28 -18.02
CA ASN A 288 12.33 4.78 -19.40
C ASN A 288 11.90 3.33 -19.69
N ASP A 289 11.53 2.49 -18.74
CA ASP A 289 11.37 1.05 -18.96
C ASP A 289 9.94 0.53 -18.91
N ASN A 290 8.90 1.36 -18.71
CA ASN A 290 7.48 0.94 -18.61
C ASN A 290 7.25 -0.31 -17.74
N LYS A 291 8.10 -0.56 -16.74
CA LYS A 291 7.95 -1.69 -15.83
C LYS A 291 6.86 -1.37 -14.82
N GLU A 292 5.97 -2.32 -14.63
CA GLU A 292 5.07 -2.33 -13.48
C GLU A 292 5.92 -2.26 -12.21
N MET A 293 5.55 -1.37 -11.31
CA MET A 293 6.39 -1.01 -10.18
C MET A 293 5.58 -1.04 -8.89
N VAL A 294 6.30 -1.11 -7.78
CA VAL A 294 5.74 -1.16 -6.44
C VAL A 294 4.74 -0.01 -6.23
N ASP A 295 3.51 -0.35 -5.90
CA ASP A 295 2.45 0.61 -5.61
C ASP A 295 2.50 1.10 -4.17
N ILE A 296 2.82 0.20 -3.23
CA ILE A 296 3.02 0.51 -1.80
C ILE A 296 4.41 0.03 -1.40
N CYS A 297 5.29 0.94 -1.01
CA CYS A 297 6.53 0.61 -0.30
C CYS A 297 6.27 0.72 1.19
N ASN A 298 6.34 -0.42 1.92
CA ASN A 298 6.08 -0.47 3.35
C ASN A 298 7.36 -0.60 4.16
N GLU A 299 7.78 0.48 4.79
CA GLU A 299 8.87 0.54 5.76
C GLU A 299 8.34 0.71 7.21
N GLY A 300 7.02 0.90 7.36
CA GLY A 300 6.32 1.06 8.62
C GLY A 300 5.30 -0.04 8.89
N THR A 301 4.18 0.32 9.47
CA THR A 301 3.04 -0.56 9.71
C THR A 301 1.99 -0.40 8.62
N LEU A 302 1.62 -1.48 7.96
CA LEU A 302 0.51 -1.55 7.00
C LEU A 302 -0.63 -2.36 7.62
N ASN A 303 -1.73 -1.68 7.96
CA ASN A 303 -2.96 -2.29 8.44
C ASN A 303 -3.97 -2.29 7.29
N ALA A 304 -4.32 -3.45 6.76
CA ALA A 304 -5.27 -3.57 5.67
C ALA A 304 -6.50 -4.37 6.13
N THR A 305 -7.67 -3.72 6.14
CA THR A 305 -8.95 -4.37 6.46
C THR A 305 -9.69 -4.84 5.20
N ILE A 306 -9.16 -4.50 4.02
CA ILE A 306 -9.65 -4.94 2.72
C ILE A 306 -8.56 -5.73 1.97
N PRO A 307 -8.90 -6.54 0.96
CA PRO A 307 -7.90 -7.18 0.12
C PRO A 307 -7.01 -6.16 -0.60
N VAL A 308 -5.69 -6.32 -0.48
CA VAL A 308 -4.67 -5.48 -1.14
C VAL A 308 -4.36 -6.08 -2.50
N SER A 309 -4.86 -5.46 -3.57
CA SER A 309 -4.72 -5.98 -4.94
C SER A 309 -3.52 -5.41 -5.71
N CYS A 310 -2.87 -4.40 -5.19
CA CYS A 310 -1.71 -3.75 -5.80
C CYS A 310 -0.40 -4.44 -5.38
N TRP A 311 0.71 -4.07 -6.03
CA TRP A 311 2.03 -4.59 -5.68
C TRP A 311 2.57 -3.92 -4.41
N VAL A 312 2.87 -4.75 -3.40
CA VAL A 312 3.48 -4.31 -2.13
C VAL A 312 4.95 -4.71 -2.09
N GLY A 313 5.83 -3.74 -1.91
CA GLY A 313 7.22 -3.95 -1.48
C GLY A 313 7.30 -3.79 0.04
N ASN A 314 7.65 -4.85 0.74
CA ASN A 314 7.71 -4.86 2.20
C ASN A 314 9.14 -4.90 2.71
N CYS A 315 9.55 -3.87 3.43
CA CYS A 315 10.82 -3.79 4.16
C CYS A 315 10.61 -3.73 5.69
N SER A 316 9.38 -3.97 6.18
CA SER A 316 9.01 -3.99 7.59
C SER A 316 8.23 -5.27 7.92
N THR A 317 7.21 -5.22 8.78
CA THR A 317 6.45 -6.40 9.18
C THR A 317 5.06 -6.39 8.57
N ILE A 318 4.69 -7.51 7.95
CA ILE A 318 3.31 -7.87 7.61
C ILE A 318 2.85 -8.94 8.61
N SER A 319 1.88 -8.61 9.47
CA SER A 319 1.33 -9.53 10.48
C SER A 319 -0.08 -10.03 10.15
N GLU A 320 -0.82 -9.32 9.31
CA GLU A 320 -2.22 -9.63 8.97
C GLU A 320 -2.60 -9.00 7.63
N GLY A 321 -3.81 -9.24 7.17
CA GLY A 321 -4.36 -8.73 5.91
C GLY A 321 -4.47 -9.82 4.84
N ILE A 322 -5.17 -9.48 3.75
CA ILE A 322 -5.34 -10.33 2.57
C ILE A 322 -4.64 -9.63 1.39
N PHE A 323 -3.67 -10.29 0.79
CA PHE A 323 -2.88 -9.77 -0.32
C PHE A 323 -3.19 -10.57 -1.59
N THR A 324 -3.97 -9.97 -2.49
CA THR A 324 -4.31 -10.58 -3.79
C THR A 324 -3.35 -10.16 -4.91
N GLY A 325 -2.62 -9.06 -4.71
CA GLY A 325 -1.54 -8.61 -5.57
C GLY A 325 -0.20 -9.26 -5.25
N LYS A 326 0.83 -8.87 -6.00
CA LYS A 326 2.21 -9.31 -5.76
C LYS A 326 2.74 -8.71 -4.45
N VAL A 327 3.49 -9.51 -3.69
CA VAL A 327 4.27 -9.04 -2.53
C VAL A 327 5.74 -9.37 -2.75
N SER A 328 6.60 -8.36 -2.68
CA SER A 328 8.05 -8.49 -2.58
C SER A 328 8.46 -8.22 -1.14
N ASN A 329 8.97 -9.24 -0.46
CA ASN A 329 9.44 -9.12 0.93
C ASN A 329 10.95 -8.94 0.93
N ASP A 330 11.38 -7.68 0.96
CA ASP A 330 12.80 -7.29 0.85
C ASP A 330 13.43 -7.10 2.24
N SER A 331 14.73 -7.32 2.36
CA SER A 331 15.44 -7.16 3.65
C SER A 331 15.36 -5.71 4.17
N PRO A 332 15.00 -5.50 5.46
CA PRO A 332 14.83 -6.45 6.56
C PRO A 332 13.38 -6.95 6.77
N GLY A 333 12.56 -7.05 5.76
CA GLY A 333 11.13 -7.36 5.84
C GLY A 333 10.82 -8.71 6.51
N ILE A 334 9.69 -8.76 7.21
CA ILE A 334 9.18 -9.97 7.87
C ILE A 334 7.71 -10.18 7.49
N ILE A 335 7.39 -11.36 6.99
CA ILE A 335 6.01 -11.83 6.89
C ILE A 335 5.76 -12.74 8.08
N SER A 336 5.03 -12.25 9.09
CA SER A 336 4.68 -13.00 10.30
C SER A 336 3.26 -13.56 10.32
N GLY A 337 2.39 -13.09 9.40
CA GLY A 337 1.00 -13.50 9.27
C GLY A 337 0.39 -13.00 7.96
N GLY A 338 -0.94 -13.02 7.86
CA GLY A 338 -1.69 -12.62 6.67
C GLY A 338 -1.98 -13.79 5.72
N GLU A 339 -2.87 -13.54 4.74
CA GLU A 339 -3.21 -14.47 3.66
C GLU A 339 -2.76 -13.90 2.32
N PHE A 340 -1.97 -14.67 1.58
CA PHE A 340 -1.39 -14.30 0.30
C PHE A 340 -2.04 -15.11 -0.82
N GLN A 341 -2.74 -14.39 -1.71
CA GLN A 341 -3.45 -14.92 -2.87
C GLN A 341 -2.79 -14.48 -4.19
N GLY A 342 -1.65 -13.79 -4.12
CA GLY A 342 -0.82 -13.40 -5.23
C GLY A 342 0.57 -14.02 -5.14
N LYS A 343 1.42 -13.69 -6.13
CA LYS A 343 2.83 -14.10 -6.10
C LYS A 343 3.57 -13.44 -4.93
N VAL A 344 4.40 -14.23 -4.22
CA VAL A 344 5.30 -13.71 -3.18
C VAL A 344 6.76 -13.97 -3.57
N GLU A 345 7.56 -12.91 -3.63
CA GLU A 345 9.01 -12.97 -3.77
C GLU A 345 9.65 -12.64 -2.41
N ASN A 346 10.29 -13.63 -1.78
CA ASN A 346 10.88 -13.47 -0.46
C ASN A 346 12.41 -13.40 -0.52
N TRP A 347 12.94 -12.22 -0.22
CA TRP A 347 14.38 -11.95 -0.06
C TRP A 347 14.80 -11.79 1.41
N ALA A 348 13.82 -11.91 2.34
CA ALA A 348 14.00 -11.69 3.76
C ALA A 348 13.43 -12.85 4.58
N THR A 349 12.50 -12.63 5.51
CA THR A 349 12.01 -13.69 6.39
C THR A 349 10.50 -13.89 6.25
N ILE A 350 10.10 -15.14 6.10
CA ILE A 350 8.72 -15.59 6.30
C ILE A 350 8.70 -16.39 7.60
N SER A 351 8.13 -15.81 8.67
CA SER A 351 7.97 -16.46 9.97
C SER A 351 6.54 -16.92 10.26
N GLY A 352 5.60 -16.73 9.29
CA GLY A 352 4.20 -17.13 9.38
C GLY A 352 3.44 -16.86 8.08
N GLY A 353 2.10 -16.81 8.19
CA GLY A 353 1.21 -16.53 7.06
C GLY A 353 0.68 -17.77 6.34
N LYS A 354 -0.36 -17.54 5.53
CA LYS A 354 -1.02 -18.53 4.69
C LYS A 354 -0.90 -18.12 3.22
N PHE A 355 -0.33 -18.99 2.40
CA PHE A 355 -0.12 -18.78 0.97
C PHE A 355 -1.07 -19.72 0.23
N SER A 356 -2.14 -19.15 -0.37
CA SER A 356 -3.28 -19.94 -0.87
C SER A 356 -3.45 -19.94 -2.38
N ILE A 357 -2.93 -18.92 -3.09
CA ILE A 357 -2.98 -18.81 -4.55
C ILE A 357 -1.67 -18.16 -5.03
N GLY A 358 -1.23 -18.50 -6.24
CA GLY A 358 0.01 -17.98 -6.84
C GLY A 358 1.21 -18.89 -6.61
N GLU A 359 2.35 -18.33 -6.30
CA GLU A 359 3.61 -19.05 -6.04
C GLU A 359 4.46 -18.28 -5.02
N VAL A 360 5.37 -18.97 -4.36
CA VAL A 360 6.39 -18.36 -3.51
C VAL A 360 7.78 -18.62 -4.09
N GLN A 361 8.51 -17.55 -4.38
CA GLN A 361 9.93 -17.60 -4.75
C GLN A 361 10.75 -17.18 -3.53
N ASN A 362 11.51 -18.10 -2.95
CA ASN A 362 12.29 -17.88 -1.75
C ASN A 362 13.79 -17.79 -2.04
N VAL A 363 14.36 -16.65 -1.74
CA VAL A 363 15.82 -16.39 -1.72
C VAL A 363 16.28 -16.09 -0.28
N GLY A 364 15.36 -15.74 0.60
CA GLY A 364 15.59 -15.50 2.02
C GLY A 364 15.31 -16.74 2.89
N HIS A 365 14.62 -16.55 3.99
CA HIS A 365 14.35 -17.59 4.99
C HIS A 365 12.86 -17.86 5.12
N ILE A 366 12.50 -19.15 5.20
CA ILE A 366 11.16 -19.61 5.61
C ILE A 366 11.33 -20.34 6.94
N GLU A 367 10.78 -19.76 8.00
CA GLU A 367 10.80 -20.34 9.35
C GLU A 367 9.49 -21.08 9.66
N LYS A 368 8.37 -20.51 9.24
CA LYS A 368 7.01 -21.04 9.44
C LYS A 368 6.10 -20.58 8.31
N GLY A 369 4.86 -21.04 8.32
CA GLY A 369 3.80 -20.68 7.38
C GLY A 369 3.12 -21.90 6.80
N THR A 370 1.97 -21.67 6.15
CA THR A 370 1.19 -22.72 5.46
C THR A 370 1.17 -22.41 3.98
N PHE A 371 1.73 -23.29 3.18
CA PHE A 371 1.91 -23.09 1.74
C PHE A 371 1.04 -24.09 0.96
N ASN A 372 -0.10 -23.59 0.43
CA ASN A 372 -0.97 -24.35 -0.47
C ASN A 372 -0.62 -24.08 -1.95
N VAL A 373 0.56 -23.56 -2.20
CA VAL A 373 1.06 -23.12 -3.50
C VAL A 373 2.48 -23.65 -3.73
N PRO A 374 2.94 -23.74 -4.98
CA PRO A 374 4.30 -24.11 -5.27
C PRO A 374 5.31 -23.15 -4.62
N VAL A 375 6.37 -23.73 -4.04
CA VAL A 375 7.48 -22.96 -3.45
C VAL A 375 8.78 -23.30 -4.18
N THR A 376 9.43 -22.27 -4.72
CA THR A 376 10.77 -22.40 -5.29
C THR A 376 11.78 -21.79 -4.31
N ASN A 377 12.61 -22.64 -3.69
CA ASN A 377 13.70 -22.24 -2.81
C ASN A 377 14.98 -22.15 -3.64
N GLY A 378 15.27 -20.95 -4.15
CA GLY A 378 16.35 -20.70 -5.12
C GLY A 378 17.42 -19.75 -4.57
N GLY A 379 18.17 -20.17 -3.56
CA GLY A 379 19.23 -19.41 -2.90
C GLY A 379 18.98 -19.17 -1.40
N GLY A 380 17.78 -19.50 -0.91
CA GLY A 380 17.35 -19.33 0.48
C GLY A 380 17.48 -20.58 1.34
N ALA A 381 16.86 -20.53 2.51
CA ALA A 381 16.76 -21.66 3.41
C ALA A 381 15.33 -21.87 3.93
N ILE A 382 14.91 -23.12 4.05
CA ILE A 382 13.66 -23.52 4.69
C ILE A 382 14.00 -24.19 6.02
N TYR A 383 13.64 -23.52 7.12
CA TYR A 383 13.84 -24.02 8.48
C TYR A 383 12.59 -24.70 9.03
N GLY A 384 11.40 -24.38 8.48
CA GLY A 384 10.13 -24.94 8.91
C GLY A 384 8.99 -24.53 7.99
N GLY A 385 7.75 -24.76 8.43
CA GLY A 385 6.54 -24.53 7.66
C GLY A 385 5.87 -25.82 7.17
N THR A 386 4.63 -25.71 6.70
CA THR A 386 3.83 -26.83 6.19
C THR A 386 3.52 -26.61 4.71
N PHE A 387 3.94 -27.51 3.86
CA PHE A 387 3.88 -27.39 2.40
C PHE A 387 2.92 -28.45 1.83
N TYR A 388 1.80 -27.99 1.29
CA TYR A 388 0.78 -28.86 0.67
C TYR A 388 0.93 -28.96 -0.85
N ASP A 389 1.77 -28.12 -1.45
CA ASP A 389 2.11 -28.20 -2.87
C ASP A 389 3.61 -28.44 -3.07
N THR A 390 4.03 -28.58 -4.30
CA THR A 390 5.39 -28.92 -4.70
C THR A 390 6.42 -27.91 -4.17
N VAL A 391 7.51 -28.42 -3.60
CA VAL A 391 8.68 -27.62 -3.25
C VAL A 391 9.82 -27.97 -4.18
N THR A 392 10.36 -26.95 -4.86
CA THR A 392 11.60 -27.07 -5.64
C THR A 392 12.75 -26.44 -4.84
N ASN A 393 13.65 -27.27 -4.35
CA ASN A 393 14.86 -26.86 -3.63
C ASN A 393 16.03 -26.79 -4.62
N ASP A 394 16.20 -25.63 -5.26
CA ASP A 394 17.25 -25.44 -6.26
C ASP A 394 18.53 -24.88 -5.63
N ARG A 395 19.55 -25.74 -5.50
CA ARG A 395 20.88 -25.44 -4.93
C ARG A 395 20.84 -24.79 -3.53
N SER A 396 19.77 -25.00 -2.80
CA SER A 396 19.40 -24.35 -1.55
C SER A 396 19.31 -25.37 -0.42
N ILE A 397 18.93 -24.93 0.78
CA ILE A 397 18.96 -25.75 1.99
C ILE A 397 17.53 -25.93 2.53
N ILE A 398 17.20 -27.17 2.91
CA ILE A 398 16.06 -27.50 3.74
C ILE A 398 16.58 -28.06 5.07
N GLU A 399 16.38 -27.31 6.15
CA GLU A 399 16.74 -27.70 7.52
C GLU A 399 15.58 -28.38 8.25
N GLY A 400 14.33 -28.09 7.85
CA GLY A 400 13.12 -28.60 8.50
C GLY A 400 11.86 -28.30 7.69
N GLY A 401 10.70 -28.59 8.28
CA GLY A 401 9.37 -28.40 7.68
C GLY A 401 8.63 -29.72 7.43
N GLU A 402 7.35 -29.60 7.10
CA GLU A 402 6.45 -30.71 6.78
C GLU A 402 6.01 -30.64 5.32
N PHE A 403 6.34 -31.67 4.54
CA PHE A 403 6.12 -31.69 3.09
C PHE A 403 5.07 -32.74 2.73
N HIS A 404 3.85 -32.28 2.45
CA HIS A 404 2.71 -33.11 2.06
C HIS A 404 2.61 -33.34 0.54
N SER A 405 3.53 -32.75 -0.23
CA SER A 405 3.65 -32.94 -1.67
C SER A 405 5.08 -33.29 -2.07
N THR A 406 5.33 -33.40 -3.38
CA THR A 406 6.65 -33.74 -3.92
C THR A 406 7.69 -32.65 -3.61
N VAL A 407 8.89 -33.09 -3.21
CA VAL A 407 10.06 -32.21 -3.10
C VAL A 407 11.06 -32.54 -4.21
N ASN A 408 11.31 -31.57 -5.10
CA ASN A 408 12.34 -31.66 -6.15
C ASN A 408 13.64 -31.06 -5.61
N ASN A 409 14.62 -31.89 -5.26
CA ASN A 409 15.84 -31.44 -4.59
C ASN A 409 17.06 -31.49 -5.52
N THR A 410 17.67 -30.36 -5.80
CA THR A 410 19.02 -30.25 -6.40
C THR A 410 20.04 -29.65 -5.42
N GLY A 411 19.57 -29.23 -4.23
CA GLY A 411 20.35 -28.68 -3.13
C GLY A 411 20.67 -29.67 -2.03
N GLU A 412 20.55 -29.23 -0.78
CA GLU A 412 20.83 -30.05 0.40
C GLU A 412 19.60 -30.12 1.32
N ILE A 413 19.19 -31.31 1.73
CA ILE A 413 18.17 -31.56 2.76
C ILE A 413 18.92 -32.05 4.00
N ARG A 414 18.76 -31.38 5.14
CA ARG A 414 19.35 -31.68 6.41
C ARG A 414 18.36 -32.18 7.45
N GLY A 415 17.07 -31.88 7.25
CA GLY A 415 15.98 -32.27 8.14
C GLY A 415 14.62 -32.12 7.45
N GLY A 416 13.55 -32.32 8.21
CA GLY A 416 12.16 -32.22 7.72
C GLY A 416 11.44 -33.55 7.72
N THR A 417 10.11 -33.49 7.53
CA THR A 417 9.23 -34.65 7.44
C THR A 417 8.58 -34.69 6.04
N PHE A 418 8.72 -35.78 5.33
CA PHE A 418 8.36 -35.92 3.93
C PHE A 418 7.28 -36.98 3.75
N TYR A 419 6.03 -36.60 3.54
CA TYR A 419 4.92 -37.51 3.35
C TYR A 419 4.75 -37.98 1.90
N ARG A 420 5.50 -37.40 0.97
CA ARG A 420 5.52 -37.73 -0.45
C ARG A 420 6.95 -37.84 -0.98
N THR A 421 7.08 -38.16 -2.26
CA THR A 421 8.36 -38.43 -2.90
C THR A 421 9.33 -37.24 -2.85
N VAL A 422 10.58 -37.53 -2.50
CA VAL A 422 11.70 -36.63 -2.73
C VAL A 422 12.45 -37.09 -3.97
N THR A 423 12.58 -36.21 -4.96
CA THR A 423 13.23 -36.48 -6.25
C THR A 423 14.43 -35.56 -6.45
N GLY A 424 15.21 -35.81 -7.51
CA GLY A 424 16.36 -34.98 -7.88
C GLY A 424 17.69 -35.56 -7.43
N SER A 425 18.78 -34.84 -7.76
CA SER A 425 20.17 -35.27 -7.54
C SER A 425 20.83 -34.61 -6.34
N GLY A 426 20.08 -33.86 -5.54
CA GLY A 426 20.59 -33.15 -4.38
C GLY A 426 20.99 -34.10 -3.22
N ARG A 427 21.74 -33.53 -2.28
CA ARG A 427 22.23 -34.30 -1.12
C ARG A 427 21.16 -34.35 -0.03
N ILE A 428 21.01 -35.55 0.59
CA ILE A 428 20.16 -35.73 1.78
C ILE A 428 21.07 -36.19 2.93
N LYS A 429 21.04 -35.45 4.03
CA LYS A 429 21.85 -35.70 5.24
C LYS A 429 21.13 -36.61 6.23
N ASP A 430 21.88 -37.20 7.14
CA ASP A 430 21.37 -38.13 8.16
C ASP A 430 20.24 -37.52 9.03
N GLY A 431 20.24 -36.23 9.29
CA GLY A 431 19.21 -35.55 10.08
C GLY A 431 17.79 -35.58 9.48
N ALA A 432 17.67 -35.89 8.18
CA ALA A 432 16.38 -36.08 7.50
C ALA A 432 15.83 -37.51 7.60
N TYR A 433 16.64 -38.44 8.08
CA TYR A 433 16.26 -39.83 8.19
C TYR A 433 15.90 -40.18 9.64
N GLU A 434 15.07 -41.22 9.77
CA GLU A 434 14.87 -41.97 10.99
C GLU A 434 15.31 -43.41 10.78
N THR A 435 15.69 -44.10 11.84
CA THR A 435 16.14 -45.47 11.81
C THR A 435 15.00 -46.37 12.30
N VAL A 436 14.53 -47.25 11.43
CA VAL A 436 13.54 -48.28 11.77
C VAL A 436 14.32 -49.55 12.10
N LYS A 437 13.99 -50.20 13.22
CA LYS A 437 14.61 -51.44 13.66
C LYS A 437 13.64 -52.55 13.52
N PHE A 438 14.01 -53.57 12.75
CA PHE A 438 13.28 -54.83 12.62
C PHE A 438 13.87 -55.87 13.57
N ASN A 439 13.17 -56.10 14.67
CA ASN A 439 13.57 -57.15 15.64
C ASN A 439 12.80 -58.42 15.33
N SER A 440 13.53 -59.44 14.90
CA SER A 440 12.96 -60.74 14.52
C SER A 440 12.70 -61.69 15.69
N ASP A 441 13.04 -61.31 16.91
CA ASP A 441 12.90 -62.11 18.15
C ASP A 441 13.43 -63.55 18.04
N ASN A 442 14.41 -63.72 17.22
CA ASN A 442 15.04 -65.06 16.95
C ASN A 442 16.47 -65.16 17.49
N GLY A 443 16.93 -64.19 18.27
CA GLY A 443 18.27 -64.07 18.80
C GLY A 443 19.28 -63.44 17.83
N ALA A 444 18.89 -63.13 16.61
CA ALA A 444 19.72 -62.35 15.67
C ALA A 444 19.70 -60.86 16.02
N GLN A 445 20.74 -60.17 15.58
CA GLN A 445 20.75 -58.72 15.69
C GLN A 445 19.62 -58.09 14.86
N ALA A 446 18.95 -57.06 15.41
CA ALA A 446 17.91 -56.35 14.69
C ALA A 446 18.45 -55.73 13.39
N LYS A 447 17.71 -55.85 12.30
CA LYS A 447 18.01 -55.20 11.03
C LYS A 447 17.61 -53.69 11.16
N GLU A 448 18.53 -52.80 10.83
CA GLU A 448 18.25 -51.37 10.82
C GLU A 448 18.12 -50.87 9.37
N GLU A 449 17.05 -50.10 9.08
CA GLU A 449 16.87 -49.44 7.83
C GLU A 449 16.66 -47.92 8.06
N LYS A 450 17.31 -47.10 7.27
CA LYS A 450 17.10 -45.66 7.27
C LYS A 450 16.02 -45.30 6.28
N VAL A 451 15.02 -44.58 6.74
CA VAL A 451 13.90 -44.09 5.92
C VAL A 451 13.77 -42.60 6.13
N LEU A 452 13.40 -41.86 5.10
CA LEU A 452 13.11 -40.43 5.23
C LEU A 452 11.96 -40.26 6.22
N ARG A 453 12.11 -39.32 7.16
CA ARG A 453 11.11 -39.06 8.18
C ARG A 453 9.76 -38.72 7.54
N GLY A 454 8.70 -39.41 7.98
CA GLY A 454 7.35 -39.28 7.41
C GLY A 454 7.08 -40.20 6.24
N GLN A 455 8.09 -40.90 5.73
CA GLN A 455 7.87 -41.95 4.71
C GLN A 455 7.78 -43.35 5.36
N LYS A 456 7.20 -44.26 4.64
CA LYS A 456 7.06 -45.64 5.08
C LYS A 456 8.34 -46.41 4.86
N VAL A 457 8.64 -47.29 5.78
CA VAL A 457 9.70 -48.30 5.59
C VAL A 457 9.19 -49.40 4.66
N ALA A 458 10.04 -49.90 3.77
CA ALA A 458 9.71 -51.04 2.96
C ALA A 458 9.62 -52.32 3.82
N LYS A 459 8.67 -53.19 3.51
CA LYS A 459 8.60 -54.52 4.14
C LYS A 459 9.91 -55.27 3.85
N PRO A 460 10.57 -55.86 4.88
CA PRO A 460 11.73 -56.74 4.64
C PRO A 460 11.40 -57.82 3.63
N THR A 461 12.33 -58.09 2.71
CA THR A 461 12.15 -59.09 1.64
C THR A 461 12.21 -60.50 2.15
N ASP A 462 12.95 -60.72 3.25
CA ASP A 462 13.16 -62.02 3.85
C ASP A 462 12.42 -62.12 5.18
N ASP A 463 11.54 -63.12 5.28
CA ASP A 463 10.87 -63.43 6.52
C ASP A 463 11.84 -64.03 7.54
N PRO A 464 11.84 -63.59 8.80
CA PRO A 464 12.73 -64.16 9.82
C PRO A 464 12.37 -65.59 10.14
N THR A 465 13.40 -66.41 10.39
CA THR A 465 13.24 -67.81 10.77
C THR A 465 13.61 -68.03 12.20
N LYS A 466 12.81 -68.83 12.94
CA LYS A 466 13.09 -69.29 14.33
C LYS A 466 12.70 -70.75 14.45
N SER A 467 13.61 -71.63 14.93
CA SER A 467 13.34 -73.06 15.05
C SER A 467 12.10 -73.33 15.90
N GLY A 468 11.15 -74.07 15.35
CA GLY A 468 9.91 -74.45 16.03
C GLY A 468 8.79 -73.38 15.93
N TYR A 469 8.97 -72.29 15.19
CA TYR A 469 7.98 -71.20 15.03
C TYR A 469 7.72 -70.91 13.57
N THR A 470 6.50 -70.43 13.30
CA THR A 470 6.12 -69.90 11.98
C THR A 470 6.02 -68.37 12.07
N PHE A 471 6.69 -67.65 11.17
CA PHE A 471 6.55 -66.18 11.10
C PHE A 471 5.16 -65.81 10.64
N THR A 472 4.44 -64.98 11.38
CA THR A 472 3.07 -64.56 11.10
C THR A 472 2.98 -63.09 10.62
N GLY A 473 4.01 -62.32 10.84
CA GLY A 473 4.05 -60.90 10.41
C GLY A 473 4.87 -60.02 11.36
N TRP A 474 5.00 -58.78 10.99
CA TRP A 474 5.62 -57.73 11.80
C TRP A 474 4.54 -57.02 12.62
N GLU A 475 4.84 -56.67 13.85
CA GLU A 475 4.00 -55.88 14.76
C GLU A 475 4.67 -54.56 15.12
N ASP A 476 3.84 -53.56 15.45
CA ASP A 476 4.36 -52.32 16.05
C ASP A 476 5.02 -52.62 17.41
N ALA A 477 6.11 -51.95 17.73
CA ALA A 477 6.84 -52.15 19.00
C ALA A 477 5.97 -51.85 20.23
N ASN A 478 4.86 -51.14 20.10
CA ASN A 478 3.92 -50.84 21.17
C ASN A 478 2.82 -51.89 21.31
N GLY A 479 2.85 -52.97 20.50
CA GLY A 479 1.88 -54.07 20.56
C GLY A 479 0.49 -53.74 20.02
N ALA A 480 0.41 -52.74 19.15
CA ALA A 480 -0.86 -52.31 18.54
C ALA A 480 -1.42 -53.23 17.46
N GLY A 481 -0.80 -54.40 17.23
CA GLY A 481 -1.18 -55.39 16.21
C GLY A 481 -0.25 -55.38 15.01
N ALA A 482 -0.68 -56.07 13.92
CA ALA A 482 0.12 -56.22 12.72
C ALA A 482 0.49 -54.86 12.11
N TYR A 483 1.81 -54.65 11.86
CA TYR A 483 2.31 -53.45 11.22
C TYR A 483 1.87 -53.39 9.76
N ASP A 484 1.17 -52.31 9.39
CA ASP A 484 0.73 -52.11 8.01
C ASP A 484 1.78 -51.30 7.21
N PHE A 485 2.47 -51.98 6.33
CA PHE A 485 3.45 -51.35 5.42
C PHE A 485 2.77 -50.51 4.31
N ASN A 486 1.45 -50.56 4.18
CA ASN A 486 0.69 -49.87 3.12
C ASN A 486 -0.02 -48.58 3.60
N THR A 487 -0.21 -48.37 4.92
CA THR A 487 -0.92 -47.22 5.47
C THR A 487 -0.04 -46.09 6.05
#